data_df9c24ef3b37bcd3f9c10afe897aa12d
#
_entry.id   df9c24ef3b37bcd3f9c10afe897aa12d
#
_cell.length_a   1.000
_cell.length_b   1.000
_cell.length_c   1.000
_cell.angle_alpha   90.00
_cell.angle_beta   90.00
_cell.angle_gamma   90.00
#
_symmetry.space_group_name_H-M   'P 1'
#
loop_
_entity.id
_entity.type
_entity.pdbx_description
1 polymer ?
#
loop_
_entity_poly.entity_id
_entity_poly.type
_entity_poly.pdbx_seq_one_letter_code
_entity_poly.pdbx_strand_id
1 'polypeptide(L)'
;MAEPLHIPKTVEKPWGREVWFADQAAYAGKILEVKKGCRLSLQYHERKTETLYLVSGKMVLTFRTVAPGEMPTASLVTPADQHDWLPGQTVHIPVRTIHRFEALEDSVLIESSTPDLTDVVRLQDDFSRPARD
;
A
#
# COMPACT_ATOMS: atom_id res chain seq x y z
N MET A 1 -1.79 27.56 -22.56
CA MET A 1 -2.84 26.90 -21.76
C MET A 1 -2.53 25.41 -21.67
N ALA A 2 -2.55 24.85 -20.48
CA ALA A 2 -2.33 23.43 -20.30
C ALA A 2 -3.55 22.62 -20.77
N GLU A 3 -3.30 21.47 -21.37
CA GLU A 3 -4.36 20.51 -21.70
C GLU A 3 -5.00 20.02 -20.40
N PRO A 4 -6.36 19.96 -20.31
CA PRO A 4 -7.02 19.47 -19.10
C PRO A 4 -6.83 17.96 -18.87
N LEU A 5 -6.59 17.19 -19.93
CA LEU A 5 -6.42 15.74 -19.87
C LEU A 5 -4.96 15.37 -20.13
N HIS A 6 -4.45 14.44 -19.36
CA HIS A 6 -3.08 13.94 -19.52
C HIS A 6 -2.98 12.49 -19.08
N ILE A 7 -1.92 11.82 -19.49
CA ILE A 7 -1.61 10.46 -19.08
C ILE A 7 -0.76 10.54 -17.80
N PRO A 8 -1.18 9.87 -16.73
CA PRO A 8 -0.44 9.92 -15.48
C PRO A 8 0.90 9.18 -15.57
N LYS A 9 1.78 9.47 -14.60
CA LYS A 9 3.05 8.78 -14.44
C LYS A 9 2.80 7.33 -14.01
N THR A 10 3.53 6.41 -14.62
CA THR A 10 3.58 5.01 -14.21
C THR A 10 4.95 4.72 -13.58
N VAL A 11 4.95 4.08 -12.41
CA VAL A 11 6.16 3.70 -11.69
C VAL A 11 6.22 2.18 -11.60
N GLU A 12 7.25 1.58 -12.20
CA GLU A 12 7.46 0.14 -12.11
C GLU A 12 7.92 -0.25 -10.71
N LYS A 13 7.36 -1.35 -10.21
CA LYS A 13 7.69 -1.93 -8.91
C LYS A 13 8.03 -3.40 -9.08
N PRO A 14 8.83 -3.99 -8.17
CA PRO A 14 9.18 -5.42 -8.31
C PRO A 14 7.96 -6.34 -8.24
N TRP A 15 6.87 -5.92 -7.60
CA TRP A 15 5.63 -6.68 -7.48
C TRP A 15 4.57 -6.34 -8.55
N GLY A 16 4.83 -5.36 -9.43
CA GLY A 16 3.89 -4.90 -10.44
C GLY A 16 4.13 -3.44 -10.81
N ARG A 17 3.12 -2.59 -10.69
CA ARG A 17 3.29 -1.17 -11.01
C ARG A 17 2.27 -0.30 -10.28
N GLU A 18 2.60 0.99 -10.20
CA GLU A 18 1.72 2.04 -9.70
C GLU A 18 1.45 3.05 -10.80
N VAL A 19 0.20 3.45 -10.96
CA VAL A 19 -0.19 4.57 -11.81
C VAL A 19 -0.57 5.73 -10.88
N TRP A 20 0.20 6.79 -10.91
CA TRP A 20 0.00 7.96 -10.03
C TRP A 20 -1.01 8.90 -10.70
N PHE A 21 -2.30 8.58 -10.60
CA PHE A 21 -3.34 9.36 -11.26
C PHE A 21 -3.62 10.71 -10.57
N ALA A 22 -3.26 10.86 -9.31
CA ALA A 22 -3.35 12.12 -8.57
C ALA A 22 -2.07 12.32 -7.75
N ASP A 23 -1.36 13.41 -8.08
CA ASP A 23 -0.13 13.82 -7.39
C ASP A 23 -0.23 15.32 -7.19
N GLN A 24 -1.01 15.71 -6.16
CA GLN A 24 -1.36 17.09 -5.89
C GLN A 24 -0.82 17.51 -4.52
N ALA A 25 -0.74 18.81 -4.29
CA ALA A 25 -0.23 19.35 -3.03
C ALA A 25 -1.07 18.91 -1.81
N ALA A 26 -2.37 18.72 -1.99
CA ALA A 26 -3.29 18.41 -0.90
C ALA A 26 -3.67 16.93 -0.80
N TYR A 27 -3.47 16.14 -1.85
CA TYR A 27 -3.86 14.73 -1.88
C TYR A 27 -3.07 13.95 -2.91
N ALA A 28 -3.10 12.63 -2.78
CA ALA A 28 -2.53 11.71 -3.76
C ALA A 28 -3.49 10.57 -4.04
N GLY A 29 -3.35 9.96 -5.22
CA GLY A 29 -4.12 8.80 -5.62
C GLY A 29 -3.29 7.92 -6.55
N LYS A 30 -3.42 6.61 -6.36
CA LYS A 30 -2.68 5.62 -7.16
C LYS A 30 -3.58 4.47 -7.54
N ILE A 31 -3.30 3.89 -8.69
CA ILE A 31 -3.78 2.55 -9.03
C ILE A 31 -2.59 1.62 -8.84
N LEU A 32 -2.76 0.57 -8.05
CA LEU A 32 -1.74 -0.46 -7.85
C LEU A 32 -2.17 -1.72 -8.61
N GLU A 33 -1.28 -2.21 -9.46
CA GLU A 33 -1.45 -3.48 -10.16
C GLU A 33 -0.44 -4.46 -9.58
N VAL A 34 -0.91 -5.45 -8.83
CA VAL A 34 -0.06 -6.41 -8.12
C VAL A 34 -0.17 -7.78 -8.80
N LYS A 35 0.96 -8.32 -9.20
CA LYS A 35 1.02 -9.63 -9.89
C LYS A 35 0.75 -10.77 -8.92
N LYS A 36 0.01 -11.77 -9.38
CA LYS A 36 -0.21 -13.01 -8.65
C LYS A 36 1.10 -13.56 -8.09
N GLY A 37 1.09 -13.92 -6.81
CA GLY A 37 2.24 -14.48 -6.11
C GLY A 37 3.21 -13.43 -5.57
N CYS A 38 2.99 -12.15 -5.86
CA CYS A 38 3.80 -11.07 -5.31
C CYS A 38 3.11 -10.39 -4.14
N ARG A 39 3.92 -9.78 -3.29
CA ARG A 39 3.42 -8.99 -2.17
C ARG A 39 4.28 -7.75 -1.97
N LEU A 40 3.66 -6.69 -1.48
CA LEU A 40 4.35 -5.49 -1.06
C LEU A 40 5.14 -5.78 0.21
N SER A 41 6.02 -4.85 0.61
CA SER A 41 6.74 -4.98 1.86
C SER A 41 5.80 -5.00 3.06
N LEU A 42 6.22 -5.61 4.15
CA LEU A 42 5.63 -5.41 5.46
C LEU A 42 6.11 -4.06 5.96
N GLN A 43 5.21 -3.10 6.13
CA GLN A 43 5.58 -1.69 6.26
C GLN A 43 4.61 -0.91 7.14
N TYR A 44 5.01 0.30 7.51
CA TYR A 44 4.13 1.30 8.09
C TYR A 44 4.53 2.69 7.58
N HIS A 45 3.68 3.67 7.83
CA HIS A 45 3.91 5.07 7.48
C HIS A 45 3.92 5.92 8.73
N GLU A 46 4.76 6.94 8.75
CA GLU A 46 4.87 7.86 9.89
C GLU A 46 3.93 9.05 9.78
N ARG A 47 3.61 9.49 8.56
CA ARG A 47 2.77 10.66 8.26
C ARG A 47 1.61 10.34 7.35
N LYS A 48 1.79 9.39 6.45
CA LYS A 48 0.79 9.03 5.42
C LYS A 48 -0.35 8.26 6.03
N THR A 49 -1.56 8.69 5.70
CA THR A 49 -2.78 7.89 5.86
C THR A 49 -3.34 7.59 4.49
N GLU A 50 -3.96 6.42 4.36
CA GLU A 50 -4.46 5.97 3.07
C GLU A 50 -5.70 5.12 3.22
N THR A 51 -6.51 5.10 2.16
CA THR A 51 -7.65 4.19 2.03
C THR A 51 -7.50 3.49 0.69
N LEU A 52 -7.63 2.15 0.71
CA LEU A 52 -7.50 1.34 -0.48
C LEU A 52 -8.77 0.52 -0.72
N TYR A 53 -9.11 0.39 -1.99
CA TYR A 53 -10.27 -0.34 -2.46
C TYR A 53 -9.80 -1.41 -3.44
N LEU A 54 -10.19 -2.67 -3.22
CA LEU A 54 -9.86 -3.75 -4.15
C LEU A 54 -10.89 -3.77 -5.28
N VAL A 55 -10.41 -3.47 -6.49
CA VAL A 55 -11.24 -3.44 -7.70
C VAL A 55 -11.44 -4.83 -8.26
N SER A 56 -10.35 -5.61 -8.37
CA SER A 56 -10.37 -6.95 -8.94
C SER A 56 -9.24 -7.80 -8.37
N GLY A 57 -9.38 -9.11 -8.50
CA GLY A 57 -8.41 -10.06 -8.01
C GLY A 57 -8.79 -10.63 -6.65
N LYS A 58 -7.79 -11.05 -5.89
CA LYS A 58 -7.95 -11.61 -4.56
C LYS A 58 -6.66 -11.40 -3.79
N MET A 59 -6.77 -10.85 -2.59
CA MET A 59 -5.61 -10.52 -1.78
C MET A 59 -5.71 -11.04 -0.35
N VAL A 60 -4.57 -11.07 0.32
CA VAL A 60 -4.48 -11.21 1.77
C VAL A 60 -3.95 -9.89 2.32
N LEU A 61 -4.69 -9.31 3.26
CA LEU A 61 -4.30 -8.11 3.98
C LEU A 61 -3.70 -8.52 5.33
N THR A 62 -2.48 -8.07 5.60
CA THR A 62 -1.92 -8.07 6.95
C THR A 62 -2.17 -6.68 7.53
N PHE A 63 -2.78 -6.61 8.72
CA PHE A 63 -3.15 -5.34 9.34
C PHE A 63 -2.97 -5.47 10.86
N ARG A 64 -2.05 -4.69 11.41
CA ARG A 64 -1.73 -4.70 12.83
C ARG A 64 -1.61 -3.29 13.36
N THR A 65 -2.47 -2.92 14.29
CA THR A 65 -2.36 -1.66 15.02
C THR A 65 -1.21 -1.72 16.03
N VAL A 66 -0.59 -0.58 16.30
CA VAL A 66 0.51 -0.46 17.23
C VAL A 66 0.10 0.50 18.34
N ALA A 67 0.27 0.09 19.59
CA ALA A 67 -0.09 0.90 20.75
C ALA A 67 0.79 2.16 20.82
N PRO A 68 0.28 3.29 21.37
CA PRO A 68 1.11 4.46 21.62
C PRO A 68 2.35 4.11 22.45
N GLY A 69 3.53 4.53 21.96
CA GLY A 69 4.80 4.24 22.62
C GLY A 69 5.39 2.87 22.31
N GLU A 70 4.65 1.98 21.65
CA GLU A 70 5.15 0.69 21.19
C GLU A 70 5.92 0.87 19.88
N MET A 71 7.07 0.22 19.75
CA MET A 71 7.85 0.27 18.51
C MET A 71 7.25 -0.66 17.46
N PRO A 72 6.92 -0.17 16.26
CA PRO A 72 6.47 -1.04 15.18
C PRO A 72 7.59 -2.00 14.73
N THR A 73 7.36 -3.29 14.90
CA THR A 73 8.31 -4.34 14.49
C THR A 73 7.57 -5.50 13.83
N ALA A 74 8.28 -6.26 12.99
CA ALA A 74 7.73 -7.44 12.34
C ALA A 74 7.27 -8.49 13.34
N SER A 75 7.89 -8.56 14.51
CA SER A 75 7.55 -9.55 15.55
C SER A 75 6.19 -9.35 16.20
N LEU A 76 5.57 -8.17 16.04
CA LEU A 76 4.22 -7.91 16.52
C LEU A 76 3.15 -8.63 15.70
N VAL A 77 3.45 -8.95 14.44
CA VAL A 77 2.48 -9.53 13.51
C VAL A 77 2.24 -11.00 13.84
N THR A 78 0.98 -11.39 13.90
CA THR A 78 0.56 -12.77 14.14
C THR A 78 -0.35 -13.24 13.01
N PRO A 79 -0.62 -14.57 12.89
CA PRO A 79 -1.57 -15.06 11.88
C PRO A 79 -2.97 -14.45 12.00
N ALA A 80 -3.39 -14.03 13.20
CA ALA A 80 -4.68 -13.37 13.42
C ALA A 80 -4.77 -11.99 12.77
N ASP A 81 -3.64 -11.39 12.39
CA ASP A 81 -3.60 -10.09 11.71
C ASP A 81 -3.83 -10.22 10.20
N GLN A 82 -3.97 -11.43 9.66
CA GLN A 82 -4.21 -11.68 8.25
C GLN A 82 -5.71 -11.81 7.95
N HIS A 83 -6.13 -11.16 6.88
CA HIS A 83 -7.53 -11.11 6.45
C HIS A 83 -7.65 -11.38 4.96
N ASP A 84 -8.65 -12.17 4.57
CA ASP A 84 -9.01 -12.30 3.17
C ASP A 84 -9.58 -10.95 2.69
N TRP A 85 -9.09 -10.49 1.54
CA TRP A 85 -9.51 -9.22 0.96
C TRP A 85 -10.05 -9.47 -0.44
N LEU A 86 -11.36 -9.25 -0.60
CA LEU A 86 -12.10 -9.54 -1.82
C LEU A 86 -12.52 -8.25 -2.52
N PRO A 87 -12.78 -8.29 -3.84
CA PRO A 87 -13.23 -7.13 -4.59
C PRO A 87 -14.46 -6.48 -3.95
N GLY A 88 -14.47 -5.15 -3.95
CA GLY A 88 -15.53 -4.37 -3.33
C GLY A 88 -15.28 -4.01 -1.86
N GLN A 89 -14.25 -4.58 -1.23
CA GLN A 89 -13.89 -4.26 0.14
C GLN A 89 -12.84 -3.15 0.20
N THR A 90 -12.94 -2.31 1.21
CA THR A 90 -12.02 -1.19 1.44
C THR A 90 -11.34 -1.32 2.79
N VAL A 91 -10.14 -0.78 2.91
CA VAL A 91 -9.41 -0.68 4.17
C VAL A 91 -8.86 0.74 4.32
N HIS A 92 -9.00 1.30 5.52
CA HIS A 92 -8.34 2.54 5.91
C HIS A 92 -7.12 2.21 6.77
N ILE A 93 -5.97 2.75 6.39
CA ILE A 93 -4.69 2.49 7.08
C ILE A 93 -4.18 3.79 7.70
N PRO A 94 -4.33 3.93 9.03
CA PRO A 94 -3.78 5.07 9.77
C PRO A 94 -2.25 5.02 9.84
N VAL A 95 -1.64 6.12 10.30
CA VAL A 95 -0.21 6.15 10.60
C VAL A 95 0.17 5.06 11.61
N ARG A 96 1.40 4.59 11.54
CA ARG A 96 1.97 3.60 12.46
C ARG A 96 1.23 2.27 12.53
N THR A 97 0.47 1.95 11.49
CA THR A 97 -0.22 0.67 11.35
C THR A 97 0.59 -0.23 10.44
N ILE A 98 1.02 -1.37 10.95
CA ILE A 98 1.79 -2.34 10.16
C ILE A 98 0.85 -3.03 9.18
N HIS A 99 1.23 -3.05 7.91
CA HIS A 99 0.39 -3.64 6.88
C HIS A 99 1.19 -4.22 5.72
N ARG A 100 0.57 -5.15 5.00
CA ARG A 100 1.12 -5.77 3.79
C ARG A 100 -0.04 -6.24 2.92
N PHE A 101 0.13 -6.10 1.60
CA PHE A 101 -0.82 -6.60 0.60
C PHE A 101 -0.15 -7.73 -0.18
N GLU A 102 -0.78 -8.90 -0.19
CA GLU A 102 -0.31 -10.06 -0.95
C GLU A 102 -1.35 -10.46 -1.98
N ALA A 103 -0.95 -10.60 -3.24
CA ALA A 103 -1.85 -10.98 -4.34
C ALA A 103 -1.89 -12.50 -4.51
N LEU A 104 -3.07 -13.09 -4.32
CA LEU A 104 -3.32 -14.50 -4.63
C LEU A 104 -3.70 -14.69 -6.09
N GLU A 105 -4.15 -13.63 -6.74
CA GLU A 105 -4.42 -13.51 -8.17
C GLU A 105 -3.91 -12.15 -8.61
N ASP A 106 -3.78 -11.91 -9.93
CA ASP A 106 -3.49 -10.56 -10.43
C ASP A 106 -4.57 -9.62 -9.89
N SER A 107 -4.16 -8.57 -9.22
CA SER A 107 -5.07 -7.70 -8.46
C SER A 107 -4.87 -6.24 -8.80
N VAL A 108 -5.96 -5.48 -8.74
CA VAL A 108 -5.97 -4.04 -8.96
C VAL A 108 -6.58 -3.36 -7.75
N LEU A 109 -5.83 -2.42 -7.18
CA LEU A 109 -6.23 -1.59 -6.04
C LEU A 109 -6.31 -0.12 -6.46
N ILE A 110 -7.24 0.63 -5.88
CA ILE A 110 -7.24 2.09 -5.94
C ILE A 110 -6.89 2.61 -4.55
N GLU A 111 -5.91 3.50 -4.50
CA GLU A 111 -5.45 4.14 -3.27
C GLU A 111 -5.77 5.63 -3.31
N SER A 112 -6.37 6.14 -2.23
CA SER A 112 -6.46 7.57 -1.94
C SER A 112 -5.63 7.83 -0.68
N SER A 113 -4.78 8.86 -0.70
CA SER A 113 -3.90 9.11 0.44
C SER A 113 -3.58 10.59 0.62
N THR A 114 -2.99 10.90 1.77
CA THR A 114 -2.26 12.15 1.96
C THR A 114 -1.07 12.20 1.00
N PRO A 115 -0.51 13.39 0.69
CA PRO A 115 0.50 13.51 -0.38
C PRO A 115 1.91 13.06 -0.01
N ASP A 116 2.06 12.27 1.05
CA ASP A 116 3.36 11.75 1.54
C ASP A 116 3.79 10.52 0.75
N LEU A 117 4.05 10.67 -0.55
CA LEU A 117 4.22 9.56 -1.49
C LEU A 117 5.43 8.66 -1.21
N THR A 118 6.46 9.18 -0.53
CA THR A 118 7.70 8.44 -0.24
C THR A 118 7.83 8.06 1.24
N ASP A 119 6.82 8.33 2.04
CA ASP A 119 6.83 8.00 3.47
C ASP A 119 6.56 6.51 3.67
N VAL A 120 7.61 5.73 3.79
CA VAL A 120 7.53 4.30 4.05
C VAL A 120 8.65 3.86 4.98
N VAL A 121 8.32 2.98 5.93
CA VAL A 121 9.32 2.23 6.71
C VAL A 121 9.05 0.75 6.46
N ARG A 122 9.96 0.09 5.77
CA ARG A 122 9.87 -1.34 5.47
C ARG A 122 10.45 -2.15 6.62
N LEU A 123 9.66 -3.08 7.13
CA LEU A 123 10.08 -4.02 8.19
C LEU A 123 10.58 -5.33 7.58
N GLN A 124 9.99 -5.77 6.48
CA GLN A 124 10.39 -6.94 5.68
C GLN A 124 10.08 -6.65 4.22
N ASP A 125 10.95 -7.12 3.32
CA ASP A 125 10.74 -6.94 1.89
C ASP A 125 11.31 -8.14 1.12
N ASP A 126 10.45 -8.79 0.32
CA ASP A 126 10.85 -9.94 -0.51
C ASP A 126 11.88 -9.56 -1.58
N PHE A 127 12.01 -8.28 -1.89
CA PHE A 127 12.87 -7.76 -2.95
C PHE A 127 14.12 -7.05 -2.40
N SER A 128 14.39 -7.20 -1.11
CA SER A 128 15.59 -6.66 -0.44
C SER A 128 15.77 -5.15 -0.59
N ARG A 129 14.68 -4.39 -0.68
CA ARG A 129 14.75 -2.93 -0.70
C ARG A 129 15.10 -2.40 0.71
N PRO A 130 15.69 -1.20 0.81
CA PRO A 130 16.06 -0.64 2.11
C PRO A 130 14.83 -0.34 2.97
N ALA A 131 15.04 -0.19 4.29
CA ALA A 131 13.97 0.16 5.22
C ALA A 131 13.31 1.50 4.84
N ARG A 132 14.08 2.45 4.36
CA ARG A 132 13.60 3.76 3.88
C ARG A 132 14.13 4.03 2.47
N ASP A 133 13.33 4.70 1.69
CA ASP A 133 13.73 5.16 0.36
C ASP A 133 14.64 6.40 0.43
#